data_e2f39763eb00f42c87a81ce7c0bdf395
#
_entry.id   e2f39763eb00f42c87a81ce7c0bdf395
#
_cell.length_a   1.000
_cell.length_b   1.000
_cell.length_c   1.000
_cell.angle_alpha   90.00
_cell.angle_beta   90.00
_cell.angle_gamma   90.00
#
_symmetry.space_group_name_H-M   'P 1'
#
loop_
_entity.id
_entity.type
_entity.pdbx_description
1 polymer ?
#
loop_
_entity_poly.entity_id
_entity_poly.type
_entity_poly.pdbx_seq_one_letter_code
_entity_poly.pdbx_strand_id
1 'polypeptide(L)'
;ICVRLVGSEMCIRDRIIANAGKINSVIITTSISGRGVDIKLGGQDEKQKDEVKKLGGLFVIGTERMESRRVDNQARGRSGRQGDEGNSIFFVSLEDDLMRIFGSESMNSILEKLGLKDGESIDHPWINKALERAQQKVEARNFDIRKTLLKFDNVLNDQRQVIFNQRNNVMESNEANIFADDFLNENLNELKNLKSKKLANPNSDDFSKSFKSIFGKSFTDDEIKDALNKNDSDLDAIVKEKFLEKRNERIELLGKDEALEIEKRIFLQLIDQNWKLHIQYLEQLRQVIGLRSYGQRDPLVEYKKEAFILFENLLNKLKTELITFLVNLRIVNNPEPDNNFSQNQSKKFDELSSKKVGRNEPCPCNSGKKYKHCHGAL
;
A
#
# COMPACT_ATOMS: atom_id res chain seq x y z
N ILE A 1 4.83 -16.53 -19.85
CA ILE A 1 4.58 -15.51 -18.81
C ILE A 1 3.30 -14.74 -19.07
N CYS A 2 2.99 -14.41 -20.33
CA CYS A 2 1.74 -13.72 -20.70
C CYS A 2 0.45 -14.56 -20.45
N VAL A 3 0.56 -15.84 -20.21
CA VAL A 3 -0.60 -16.77 -20.07
C VAL A 3 -1.02 -16.97 -18.60
N ARG A 4 -0.20 -16.59 -17.61
CA ARG A 4 -0.43 -16.98 -16.21
C ARG A 4 -0.70 -15.87 -15.19
N LEU A 5 -0.53 -14.62 -15.54
CA LEU A 5 -0.77 -13.47 -14.66
C LEU A 5 -1.62 -12.46 -15.41
N VAL A 6 -2.30 -11.58 -14.77
CA VAL A 6 -3.11 -10.42 -15.23
C VAL A 6 -2.83 -9.95 -16.69
N GLY A 7 -1.82 -10.51 -17.33
CA GLY A 7 -1.39 -10.28 -18.70
C GLY A 7 -2.21 -10.95 -19.81
N SER A 8 -3.14 -11.86 -19.52
CA SER A 8 -3.89 -12.54 -20.59
C SER A 8 -4.78 -11.55 -21.34
N GLU A 9 -5.45 -10.65 -20.64
CA GLU A 9 -6.28 -9.61 -21.26
C GLU A 9 -5.43 -8.57 -21.99
N MET A 10 -4.27 -8.19 -21.46
CA MET A 10 -3.34 -7.30 -22.16
C MET A 10 -2.80 -7.93 -23.44
N CYS A 11 -2.45 -9.21 -23.43
CA CYS A 11 -1.97 -9.91 -24.63
C CYS A 11 -3.06 -10.06 -25.71
N ILE A 12 -4.31 -10.28 -25.31
CA ILE A 12 -5.44 -10.32 -26.23
C ILE A 12 -5.65 -8.94 -26.85
N ARG A 13 -5.70 -7.91 -26.04
CA ARG A 13 -5.81 -6.51 -26.48
C ARG A 13 -4.71 -6.14 -27.46
N ASP A 14 -3.46 -6.42 -27.12
CA ASP A 14 -2.30 -6.09 -27.95
C ASP A 14 -2.34 -6.80 -29.30
N ARG A 15 -2.84 -8.04 -29.34
CA ARG A 15 -3.06 -8.80 -30.59
C ARG A 15 -4.16 -8.17 -31.46
N ILE A 16 -5.23 -7.71 -30.82
CA ILE A 16 -6.32 -7.02 -31.53
C ILE A 16 -5.81 -5.69 -32.12
N ILE A 17 -5.10 -4.89 -31.31
CA ILE A 17 -4.55 -3.58 -31.73
C ILE A 17 -3.54 -3.75 -32.87
N ALA A 18 -2.69 -4.78 -32.84
CA ALA A 18 -1.73 -5.06 -33.90
C ALA A 18 -2.40 -5.34 -35.28
N ASN A 19 -3.67 -5.77 -35.28
CA ASN A 19 -4.44 -5.99 -36.49
C ASN A 19 -5.12 -4.73 -37.06
N ALA A 20 -5.05 -3.58 -36.35
CA ALA A 20 -5.68 -2.33 -36.77
C ALA A 20 -5.15 -1.80 -38.11
N GLY A 21 -3.92 -2.18 -38.47
CA GLY A 21 -3.32 -1.77 -39.76
C GLY A 21 -3.77 -2.55 -40.99
N LYS A 22 -4.66 -3.53 -40.85
CA LYS A 22 -5.18 -4.30 -41.98
C LYS A 22 -6.28 -3.52 -42.73
N ILE A 23 -6.44 -3.80 -44.01
CA ILE A 23 -7.54 -3.24 -44.82
C ILE A 23 -8.89 -3.63 -44.22
N ASN A 24 -9.85 -2.70 -44.21
CA ASN A 24 -11.19 -2.86 -43.66
C ASN A 24 -11.26 -3.25 -42.18
N SER A 25 -10.16 -3.08 -41.44
CA SER A 25 -10.15 -3.30 -39.98
C SER A 25 -10.69 -2.05 -39.28
N VAL A 26 -11.71 -2.25 -38.43
CA VAL A 26 -12.25 -1.20 -37.56
C VAL A 26 -12.10 -1.69 -36.12
N ILE A 27 -11.39 -0.92 -35.29
CA ILE A 27 -11.17 -1.25 -33.89
C ILE A 27 -11.68 -0.10 -33.02
N ILE A 28 -12.63 -0.43 -32.14
CA ILE A 28 -13.15 0.50 -31.13
C ILE A 28 -12.43 0.22 -29.82
N THR A 29 -11.85 1.25 -29.22
CA THR A 29 -11.03 1.10 -28.03
C THR A 29 -11.06 2.36 -27.16
N THR A 30 -10.52 2.27 -25.96
CA THR A 30 -10.37 3.41 -25.03
C THR A 30 -8.97 4.03 -25.12
N SER A 31 -8.73 5.10 -24.37
CA SER A 31 -7.43 5.80 -24.28
C SER A 31 -6.24 4.89 -23.92
N ILE A 32 -6.52 3.71 -23.34
CA ILE A 32 -5.50 2.71 -22.96
C ILE A 32 -4.71 2.23 -24.18
N SER A 33 -5.32 2.17 -25.36
CA SER A 33 -4.66 1.77 -26.60
C SER A 33 -3.81 2.88 -27.25
N GLY A 34 -3.80 4.08 -26.67
CA GLY A 34 -2.92 5.17 -27.09
C GLY A 34 -1.43 4.83 -26.99
N ARG A 35 -1.06 3.79 -26.21
CA ARG A 35 0.34 3.27 -26.10
C ARG A 35 0.33 1.75 -25.98
N GLY A 36 1.48 1.13 -26.19
CA GLY A 36 1.65 -0.32 -26.19
C GLY A 36 2.22 -0.81 -27.51
N VAL A 37 1.68 -1.91 -28.04
CA VAL A 37 2.14 -2.55 -29.28
C VAL A 37 2.13 -1.58 -30.47
N ASP A 38 3.15 -1.67 -31.32
CA ASP A 38 3.24 -0.90 -32.56
C ASP A 38 2.21 -1.42 -33.58
N ILE A 39 1.58 -0.49 -34.29
CA ILE A 39 0.59 -0.79 -35.34
C ILE A 39 1.31 -0.67 -36.68
N LYS A 40 1.50 -1.81 -37.33
CA LYS A 40 2.12 -1.88 -38.65
C LYS A 40 1.04 -1.87 -39.75
N LEU A 41 1.23 -1.05 -40.78
CA LEU A 41 0.35 -1.04 -41.91
C LEU A 41 0.40 -2.38 -42.66
N GLY A 42 -0.77 -2.92 -43.00
CA GLY A 42 -0.88 -4.27 -43.57
C GLY A 42 -0.93 -5.41 -42.53
N GLY A 43 -0.91 -5.08 -41.21
CA GLY A 43 -0.87 -6.05 -40.11
C GLY A 43 0.54 -6.55 -39.80
N GLN A 44 0.63 -7.61 -39.02
CA GLN A 44 1.93 -8.15 -38.60
C GLN A 44 2.81 -8.64 -39.78
N ASP A 45 2.18 -9.16 -40.84
CA ASP A 45 2.83 -9.69 -42.01
C ASP A 45 3.20 -8.63 -43.07
N GLU A 46 2.76 -7.39 -42.88
CA GLU A 46 2.98 -6.24 -43.77
C GLU A 46 2.58 -6.47 -45.25
N LYS A 47 1.86 -7.56 -45.55
CA LYS A 47 1.53 -7.95 -46.94
C LYS A 47 0.70 -6.94 -47.70
N GLN A 48 -0.15 -6.16 -47.00
CA GLN A 48 -1.05 -5.19 -47.56
C GLN A 48 -0.57 -3.73 -47.35
N LYS A 49 0.70 -3.54 -46.99
CA LYS A 49 1.25 -2.23 -46.61
C LYS A 49 1.10 -1.19 -47.72
N ASP A 50 1.43 -1.54 -48.94
CA ASP A 50 1.41 -0.61 -50.06
C ASP A 50 -0.03 -0.23 -50.47
N GLU A 51 -0.97 -1.15 -50.30
CA GLU A 51 -2.40 -0.86 -50.56
C GLU A 51 -2.95 0.07 -49.47
N VAL A 52 -2.63 -0.17 -48.19
CA VAL A 52 -3.04 0.68 -47.08
C VAL A 52 -2.45 2.08 -47.22
N LYS A 53 -1.19 2.20 -47.66
CA LYS A 53 -0.55 3.50 -47.94
C LYS A 53 -1.30 4.26 -49.07
N LYS A 54 -1.63 3.60 -50.16
CA LYS A 54 -2.41 4.21 -51.26
C LYS A 54 -3.78 4.70 -50.80
N LEU A 55 -4.36 4.08 -49.79
CA LEU A 55 -5.64 4.49 -49.18
C LEU A 55 -5.50 5.61 -48.12
N GLY A 56 -4.25 6.11 -47.86
CA GLY A 56 -3.99 7.19 -46.91
C GLY A 56 -3.56 6.73 -45.51
N GLY A 57 -3.21 5.45 -45.36
CA GLY A 57 -2.66 4.89 -44.11
C GLY A 57 -3.67 4.65 -42.99
N LEU A 58 -3.19 4.62 -41.78
CA LEU A 58 -4.04 4.41 -40.58
C LEU A 58 -4.81 5.69 -40.24
N PHE A 59 -6.12 5.56 -40.09
CA PHE A 59 -7.00 6.64 -39.66
C PHE A 59 -7.39 6.50 -38.20
N VAL A 60 -7.11 7.52 -37.38
CA VAL A 60 -7.44 7.56 -35.96
C VAL A 60 -8.59 8.53 -35.74
N ILE A 61 -9.69 8.02 -35.21
CA ILE A 61 -10.88 8.82 -34.86
C ILE A 61 -10.98 8.89 -33.33
N GLY A 62 -10.92 10.10 -32.79
CA GLY A 62 -11.28 10.37 -31.41
C GLY A 62 -12.72 10.85 -31.32
N THR A 63 -13.53 10.22 -30.50
CA THR A 63 -14.94 10.60 -30.27
C THR A 63 -15.12 11.61 -29.16
N GLU A 64 -14.03 11.89 -28.41
CA GLU A 64 -13.96 12.88 -27.35
C GLU A 64 -12.51 13.37 -27.17
N ARG A 65 -12.31 14.47 -26.46
CA ARG A 65 -10.98 14.90 -26.01
C ARG A 65 -10.64 14.28 -24.66
N MET A 66 -9.41 13.84 -24.53
CA MET A 66 -8.90 13.34 -23.26
C MET A 66 -8.62 14.48 -22.29
N GLU A 67 -8.52 14.17 -20.99
CA GLU A 67 -8.21 15.15 -19.96
C GLU A 67 -6.85 15.85 -20.17
N SER A 68 -5.93 15.23 -20.86
CA SER A 68 -4.59 15.74 -21.12
C SER A 68 -4.26 15.76 -22.58
N ARG A 69 -3.75 16.91 -23.08
CA ARG A 69 -3.25 17.08 -24.45
C ARG A 69 -2.19 16.04 -24.83
N ARG A 70 -1.40 15.60 -23.85
CA ARG A 70 -0.39 14.55 -24.07
C ARG A 70 -1.03 13.22 -24.47
N VAL A 71 -2.16 12.87 -23.88
CA VAL A 71 -2.89 11.63 -24.20
C VAL A 71 -3.54 11.73 -25.58
N ASP A 72 -4.11 12.87 -25.95
CA ASP A 72 -4.59 13.14 -27.32
C ASP A 72 -3.46 12.96 -28.34
N ASN A 73 -2.30 13.53 -28.09
CA ASN A 73 -1.15 13.41 -28.98
C ASN A 73 -0.62 11.96 -29.06
N GLN A 74 -0.72 11.18 -27.98
CA GLN A 74 -0.40 9.75 -28.01
C GLN A 74 -1.38 8.98 -28.93
N ALA A 75 -2.67 9.28 -28.83
CA ALA A 75 -3.67 8.68 -29.72
C ALA A 75 -3.43 9.07 -31.18
N ARG A 76 -3.22 10.36 -31.47
CA ARG A 76 -2.85 10.85 -32.82
C ARG A 76 -1.57 10.19 -33.33
N GLY A 77 -0.58 10.04 -32.49
CA GLY A 77 0.69 9.40 -32.84
C GLY A 77 0.61 7.89 -33.08
N ARG A 78 -0.58 7.29 -33.05
CA ARG A 78 -0.80 5.93 -33.57
C ARG A 78 -0.81 5.89 -35.09
N SER A 79 -1.26 6.97 -35.77
CA SER A 79 -1.14 7.14 -37.18
C SER A 79 0.19 7.79 -37.58
N GLY A 80 0.62 7.63 -38.81
CA GLY A 80 1.81 8.30 -39.38
C GLY A 80 3.13 7.85 -38.78
N ARG A 81 3.25 6.63 -38.29
CA ARG A 81 4.48 6.10 -37.72
C ARG A 81 5.50 5.70 -38.77
N GLN A 82 6.79 5.80 -38.43
CA GLN A 82 7.91 5.38 -39.28
C GLN A 82 7.93 6.05 -40.66
N GLY A 83 7.35 7.27 -40.77
CA GLY A 83 7.24 7.98 -42.04
C GLY A 83 6.11 7.50 -42.94
N ASP A 84 5.23 6.63 -42.47
CA ASP A 84 4.05 6.20 -43.20
C ASP A 84 2.98 7.30 -43.19
N GLU A 85 2.14 7.34 -44.25
CA GLU A 85 0.98 8.21 -44.27
C GLU A 85 -0.05 7.81 -43.20
N GLY A 86 -0.81 8.78 -42.68
CA GLY A 86 -1.87 8.54 -41.72
C GLY A 86 -2.60 9.82 -41.36
N ASN A 87 -3.84 9.66 -40.94
CA ASN A 87 -4.73 10.76 -40.61
C ASN A 87 -5.29 10.61 -39.18
N SER A 88 -5.63 11.74 -38.58
CA SER A 88 -6.33 11.74 -37.29
C SER A 88 -7.34 12.88 -37.21
N ILE A 89 -8.54 12.57 -36.71
CA ILE A 89 -9.59 13.57 -36.49
C ILE A 89 -10.21 13.34 -35.11
N PHE A 90 -10.61 14.43 -34.45
CA PHE A 90 -11.33 14.37 -33.17
C PHE A 90 -12.71 15.05 -33.37
N PHE A 91 -13.74 14.30 -33.05
CA PHE A 91 -15.11 14.81 -32.94
C PHE A 91 -15.36 15.09 -31.46
N VAL A 92 -15.86 16.28 -31.15
CA VAL A 92 -16.04 16.74 -29.78
C VAL A 92 -17.45 17.29 -29.64
N SER A 93 -18.15 16.92 -28.59
CA SER A 93 -19.42 17.46 -28.19
C SER A 93 -19.29 18.49 -27.10
N LEU A 94 -20.23 19.42 -27.02
CA LEU A 94 -20.35 20.35 -25.90
C LEU A 94 -20.84 19.64 -24.62
N GLU A 95 -21.43 18.48 -24.78
CA GLU A 95 -21.90 17.62 -23.69
C GLU A 95 -20.79 16.77 -23.11
N ASP A 96 -19.61 16.72 -23.75
CA ASP A 96 -18.46 15.99 -23.22
C ASP A 96 -18.08 16.49 -21.83
N ASP A 97 -17.64 15.59 -20.94
CA ASP A 97 -17.32 15.90 -19.54
C ASP A 97 -16.31 17.03 -19.40
N LEU A 98 -15.33 17.11 -20.29
CA LEU A 98 -14.35 18.18 -20.31
C LEU A 98 -15.00 19.55 -20.53
N MET A 99 -15.98 19.62 -21.44
CA MET A 99 -16.71 20.84 -21.75
C MET A 99 -17.73 21.17 -20.67
N ARG A 100 -18.42 20.18 -20.14
CA ARG A 100 -19.41 20.36 -19.06
C ARG A 100 -18.78 20.91 -17.77
N ILE A 101 -17.58 20.44 -17.39
CA ILE A 101 -16.91 20.84 -16.15
C ILE A 101 -16.17 22.17 -16.29
N PHE A 102 -15.56 22.45 -17.44
CA PHE A 102 -14.66 23.59 -17.65
C PHE A 102 -15.11 24.55 -18.75
N GLY A 103 -16.15 24.21 -19.51
CA GLY A 103 -16.84 25.11 -20.40
C GLY A 103 -17.54 26.22 -19.61
N SER A 104 -17.30 27.46 -19.95
CA SER A 104 -17.99 28.57 -19.30
C SER A 104 -19.42 28.68 -19.82
N GLU A 105 -20.40 29.00 -18.94
CA GLU A 105 -21.78 29.30 -19.32
C GLU A 105 -21.85 30.36 -20.45
N SER A 106 -20.85 31.26 -20.55
CA SER A 106 -20.68 32.20 -21.63
C SER A 106 -20.48 31.54 -23.02
N MET A 107 -19.99 30.31 -23.06
CA MET A 107 -19.79 29.60 -24.31
C MET A 107 -21.12 29.09 -24.91
N ASN A 108 -22.00 28.58 -24.04
CA ASN A 108 -23.36 28.19 -24.47
C ASN A 108 -24.13 29.40 -25.01
N SER A 109 -24.03 30.55 -24.36
CA SER A 109 -24.69 31.78 -24.82
C SER A 109 -24.09 32.33 -26.11
N ILE A 110 -22.80 32.11 -26.38
CA ILE A 110 -22.18 32.49 -27.67
C ILE A 110 -22.63 31.55 -28.78
N LEU A 111 -22.76 30.26 -28.51
CA LEU A 111 -23.22 29.27 -29.48
C LEU A 111 -24.69 29.46 -29.85
N GLU A 112 -25.55 29.77 -28.88
CA GLU A 112 -26.93 30.17 -29.12
C GLU A 112 -27.02 31.43 -29.99
N LYS A 113 -26.16 32.40 -29.76
CA LYS A 113 -26.10 33.63 -30.59
C LYS A 113 -25.57 33.38 -32.00
N LEU A 114 -24.79 32.35 -32.23
CA LEU A 114 -24.32 31.92 -33.54
C LEU A 114 -25.39 31.18 -34.32
N GLY A 115 -26.56 30.94 -33.74
CA GLY A 115 -27.74 30.42 -34.43
C GLY A 115 -27.64 28.96 -34.85
N LEU A 116 -26.85 28.17 -34.13
CA LEU A 116 -26.60 26.76 -34.41
C LEU A 116 -27.85 25.94 -34.15
N LYS A 117 -28.21 25.13 -35.14
CA LYS A 117 -29.27 24.12 -35.03
C LYS A 117 -28.67 22.79 -34.57
N ASP A 118 -29.46 22.03 -33.83
CA ASP A 118 -29.06 20.69 -33.41
C ASP A 118 -28.59 19.85 -34.61
N GLY A 119 -27.41 19.27 -34.52
CA GLY A 119 -26.82 18.40 -35.54
C GLY A 119 -25.84 19.09 -36.52
N GLU A 120 -25.60 20.40 -36.41
CA GLU A 120 -24.58 21.09 -37.23
C GLU A 120 -23.19 20.96 -36.61
N SER A 121 -22.18 20.65 -37.42
CA SER A 121 -20.78 20.63 -37.00
C SER A 121 -20.13 21.98 -37.15
N ILE A 122 -19.38 22.42 -36.13
CA ILE A 122 -18.69 23.71 -36.14
C ILE A 122 -17.19 23.44 -36.18
N ASP A 123 -16.53 23.94 -37.21
CA ASP A 123 -15.08 24.02 -37.25
C ASP A 123 -14.66 25.48 -37.16
N HIS A 124 -14.39 25.91 -35.90
CA HIS A 124 -13.97 27.29 -35.66
C HIS A 124 -12.74 27.34 -34.73
N PRO A 125 -11.71 28.12 -35.05
CA PRO A 125 -10.47 28.21 -34.26
C PRO A 125 -10.68 28.60 -32.80
N TRP A 126 -11.75 29.32 -32.48
CA TRP A 126 -12.06 29.70 -31.08
C TRP A 126 -12.47 28.50 -30.23
N ILE A 127 -13.19 27.55 -30.80
CA ILE A 127 -13.60 26.32 -30.11
C ILE A 127 -12.34 25.50 -29.74
N ASN A 128 -11.42 25.36 -30.67
CA ASN A 128 -10.16 24.68 -30.45
C ASN A 128 -9.35 25.35 -29.33
N LYS A 129 -9.29 26.70 -29.27
CA LYS A 129 -8.65 27.43 -28.18
C LYS A 129 -9.38 27.28 -26.85
N ALA A 130 -10.71 27.22 -26.86
CA ALA A 130 -11.49 27.01 -25.65
C ALA A 130 -11.24 25.61 -25.08
N LEU A 131 -11.21 24.58 -25.91
CA LEU A 131 -10.85 23.21 -25.55
C LEU A 131 -9.43 23.10 -24.98
N GLU A 132 -8.46 23.75 -25.64
CA GLU A 132 -7.07 23.78 -25.10
C GLU A 132 -7.01 24.42 -23.71
N ARG A 133 -7.73 25.53 -23.48
CA ARG A 133 -7.80 26.17 -22.15
C ARG A 133 -8.48 25.29 -21.12
N ALA A 134 -9.55 24.56 -21.51
CA ALA A 134 -10.21 23.60 -20.64
C ALA A 134 -9.25 22.49 -20.24
N GLN A 135 -8.56 21.87 -21.19
CA GLN A 135 -7.53 20.85 -20.90
C GLN A 135 -6.41 21.39 -19.99
N GLN A 136 -5.90 22.59 -20.22
CA GLN A 136 -4.89 23.22 -19.37
C GLN A 136 -5.37 23.39 -17.93
N LYS A 137 -6.63 23.77 -17.72
CA LYS A 137 -7.23 23.87 -16.37
C LYS A 137 -7.31 22.52 -15.68
N VAL A 138 -7.73 21.47 -16.41
CA VAL A 138 -7.76 20.10 -15.86
C VAL A 138 -6.36 19.63 -15.51
N GLU A 139 -5.40 19.82 -16.41
CA GLU A 139 -4.00 19.45 -16.18
C GLU A 139 -3.41 20.17 -14.95
N ALA A 140 -3.67 21.47 -14.82
CA ALA A 140 -3.23 22.27 -13.67
C ALA A 140 -3.85 21.73 -12.35
N ARG A 141 -5.16 21.50 -12.34
CA ARG A 141 -5.85 20.92 -11.17
C ARG A 141 -5.27 19.54 -10.79
N ASN A 142 -5.11 18.66 -11.78
CA ASN A 142 -4.55 17.34 -11.55
C ASN A 142 -3.08 17.41 -11.09
N PHE A 143 -2.33 18.40 -11.59
CA PHE A 143 -0.97 18.66 -11.10
C PHE A 143 -0.96 19.09 -9.63
N ASP A 144 -1.83 20.02 -9.23
CA ASP A 144 -1.91 20.48 -7.85
C ASP A 144 -2.36 19.38 -6.88
N ILE A 145 -3.30 18.55 -7.30
CA ILE A 145 -3.71 17.36 -6.52
C ILE A 145 -2.51 16.42 -6.32
N ARG A 146 -1.80 16.06 -7.40
CA ARG A 146 -0.62 15.19 -7.30
C ARG A 146 0.48 15.80 -6.45
N LYS A 147 0.74 17.10 -6.60
CA LYS A 147 1.73 17.83 -5.79
C LYS A 147 1.38 17.80 -4.31
N THR A 148 0.11 17.93 -3.98
CA THR A 148 -0.36 17.85 -2.60
C THR A 148 -0.21 16.43 -2.05
N LEU A 149 -0.61 15.40 -2.80
CA LEU A 149 -0.41 14.01 -2.41
C LEU A 149 1.07 13.69 -2.14
N LEU A 150 1.98 14.12 -3.01
CA LEU A 150 3.42 13.92 -2.81
C LEU A 150 3.94 14.57 -1.53
N LYS A 151 3.39 15.71 -1.11
CA LYS A 151 3.79 16.32 0.16
C LYS A 151 3.43 15.47 1.38
N PHE A 152 2.30 14.77 1.33
CA PHE A 152 1.92 13.81 2.37
C PHE A 152 2.77 12.53 2.28
N ASP A 153 2.99 12.01 1.08
CA ASP A 153 3.75 10.78 0.85
C ASP A 153 5.23 10.94 1.25
N ASN A 154 5.82 12.14 1.11
CA ASN A 154 7.19 12.39 1.54
C ASN A 154 7.39 12.12 3.04
N VAL A 155 6.42 12.51 3.89
CA VAL A 155 6.50 12.24 5.34
C VAL A 155 6.55 10.74 5.63
N LEU A 156 5.69 9.98 4.95
CA LEU A 156 5.70 8.52 5.07
C LEU A 156 6.99 7.90 4.52
N ASN A 157 7.53 8.46 3.43
CA ASN A 157 8.75 7.96 2.82
C ASN A 157 9.98 8.16 3.71
N ASP A 158 10.09 9.31 4.38
CA ASP A 158 11.18 9.59 5.32
C ASP A 158 11.15 8.58 6.49
N GLN A 159 9.97 8.35 7.06
CA GLN A 159 9.79 7.35 8.12
C GLN A 159 10.07 5.92 7.64
N ARG A 160 9.66 5.60 6.41
CA ARG A 160 9.94 4.30 5.77
C ARG A 160 11.44 4.06 5.65
N GLN A 161 12.21 5.06 5.26
CA GLN A 161 13.67 4.92 5.15
C GLN A 161 14.32 4.57 6.49
N VAL A 162 13.89 5.21 7.58
CA VAL A 162 14.39 4.92 8.93
C VAL A 162 14.09 3.47 9.31
N ILE A 163 12.84 3.03 9.17
CA ILE A 163 12.43 1.66 9.51
C ILE A 163 13.11 0.61 8.63
N PHE A 164 13.22 0.84 7.32
CA PHE A 164 13.89 -0.10 6.43
C PHE A 164 15.39 -0.18 6.65
N ASN A 165 16.06 0.92 6.97
CA ASN A 165 17.46 0.90 7.35
C ASN A 165 17.66 0.10 8.64
N GLN A 166 16.81 0.32 9.65
CA GLN A 166 16.86 -0.47 10.88
C GLN A 166 16.60 -1.97 10.61
N ARG A 167 15.60 -2.28 9.79
CA ARG A 167 15.30 -3.65 9.37
C ARG A 167 16.46 -4.32 8.63
N ASN A 168 17.10 -3.61 7.70
CA ASN A 168 18.25 -4.11 6.97
C ASN A 168 19.44 -4.33 7.90
N ASN A 169 19.72 -3.40 8.81
CA ASN A 169 20.78 -3.57 9.80
C ASN A 169 20.57 -4.83 10.64
N VAL A 170 19.34 -5.10 11.09
CA VAL A 170 19.02 -6.34 11.83
C VAL A 170 19.15 -7.58 10.94
N MET A 171 18.85 -7.48 9.63
CA MET A 171 18.98 -8.62 8.70
C MET A 171 20.42 -8.96 8.38
N GLU A 172 21.26 -7.94 8.15
CA GLU A 172 22.64 -8.10 7.69
C GLU A 172 23.62 -8.38 8.84
N SER A 173 23.35 -7.78 10.02
CA SER A 173 24.20 -7.97 11.19
C SER A 173 23.82 -9.23 11.95
N ASN A 174 24.83 -9.96 12.38
CA ASN A 174 24.66 -11.00 13.43
C ASN A 174 24.59 -10.37 14.84
N GLU A 175 24.34 -9.06 14.90
CA GLU A 175 24.42 -8.22 16.11
C GLU A 175 23.04 -7.82 16.63
N ALA A 176 22.01 -8.63 16.39
CA ALA A 176 20.67 -8.42 16.97
C ALA A 176 20.71 -8.20 18.50
N ASN A 177 21.72 -8.79 19.15
CA ASN A 177 21.97 -8.62 20.59
C ASN A 177 22.31 -7.19 20.96
N ILE A 178 23.11 -6.48 20.15
CA ILE A 178 23.52 -5.10 20.44
C ILE A 178 22.29 -4.19 20.43
N PHE A 179 21.41 -4.35 19.44
CA PHE A 179 20.16 -3.59 19.41
C PHE A 179 19.26 -3.88 20.61
N ALA A 180 19.20 -5.15 21.06
CA ALA A 180 18.42 -5.50 22.25
C ALA A 180 19.03 -4.88 23.51
N ASP A 181 20.35 -4.86 23.64
CA ASP A 181 21.05 -4.26 24.76
C ASP A 181 20.91 -2.72 24.78
N ASP A 182 20.95 -2.07 23.61
CA ASP A 182 20.70 -0.62 23.47
C ASP A 182 19.25 -0.28 23.85
N PHE A 183 18.28 -1.05 23.38
CA PHE A 183 16.88 -0.84 23.72
C PHE A 183 16.59 -1.11 25.22
N LEU A 184 17.28 -2.08 25.82
CA LEU A 184 17.20 -2.29 27.25
C LEU A 184 17.71 -1.07 28.04
N ASN A 185 18.86 -0.50 27.63
CA ASN A 185 19.41 0.70 28.25
C ASN A 185 18.48 1.91 28.12
N GLU A 186 17.85 2.09 26.95
CA GLU A 186 16.89 3.17 26.75
C GLU A 186 15.63 3.01 27.61
N ASN A 187 15.07 1.80 27.70
CA ASN A 187 13.94 1.51 28.60
C ASN A 187 14.31 1.72 30.07
N LEU A 188 15.53 1.37 30.49
CA LEU A 188 16.03 1.65 31.84
C LEU A 188 16.12 3.15 32.12
N ASN A 189 16.58 3.95 31.14
CA ASN A 189 16.63 5.40 31.31
C ASN A 189 15.22 6.01 31.45
N GLU A 190 14.25 5.50 30.70
CA GLU A 190 12.85 5.91 30.84
C GLU A 190 12.29 5.56 32.22
N LEU A 191 12.56 4.36 32.70
CA LEU A 191 12.17 3.91 34.06
C LEU A 191 12.80 4.75 35.17
N LYS A 192 14.08 5.16 35.03
CA LYS A 192 14.72 6.09 35.98
C LYS A 192 14.04 7.46 36.00
N ASN A 193 13.65 7.97 34.85
CA ASN A 193 12.88 9.21 34.75
C ASN A 193 11.50 9.08 35.43
N LEU A 194 10.82 7.94 35.26
CA LEU A 194 9.54 7.68 35.95
C LEU A 194 9.73 7.49 37.47
N LYS A 195 10.84 6.86 37.90
CA LYS A 195 11.21 6.73 39.30
C LYS A 195 11.45 8.07 39.96
N SER A 196 12.18 8.97 39.30
CA SER A 196 12.43 10.33 39.79
C SER A 196 11.13 11.13 39.93
N LYS A 197 10.21 10.98 38.98
CA LYS A 197 8.86 11.58 39.03
C LYS A 197 8.02 11.02 40.15
N LYS A 198 8.11 9.71 40.47
CA LYS A 198 7.40 9.08 41.57
C LYS A 198 7.94 9.53 42.93
N LEU A 199 9.25 9.70 43.05
CA LEU A 199 9.87 10.24 44.27
C LEU A 199 9.42 11.69 44.53
N ALA A 200 9.19 12.49 43.46
CA ALA A 200 8.63 13.84 43.56
C ALA A 200 7.12 13.84 43.84
N ASN A 201 6.38 12.84 43.39
CA ASN A 201 4.93 12.74 43.47
C ASN A 201 4.51 11.31 43.93
N PRO A 202 4.42 11.02 45.23
CA PRO A 202 4.18 9.67 45.79
C PRO A 202 2.91 8.99 45.29
N ASN A 203 1.91 9.77 44.84
CA ASN A 203 0.62 9.26 44.38
C ASN A 203 0.63 8.75 42.92
N SER A 204 1.70 8.96 42.15
CA SER A 204 1.79 8.41 40.78
C SER A 204 2.23 6.93 40.82
N ASP A 205 1.47 6.08 40.16
CA ASP A 205 1.77 4.62 40.09
C ASP A 205 2.41 4.22 38.75
N ASP A 206 2.90 5.23 38.02
CA ASP A 206 3.37 5.08 36.63
C ASP A 206 4.63 4.20 36.55
N PHE A 207 5.55 4.33 37.49
CA PHE A 207 6.76 3.49 37.55
C PHE A 207 6.41 2.00 37.66
N SER A 208 5.59 1.63 38.66
CA SER A 208 5.23 0.23 38.88
C SER A 208 4.43 -0.35 37.73
N LYS A 209 3.56 0.44 37.09
CA LYS A 209 2.79 0.04 35.91
C LYS A 209 3.71 -0.16 34.71
N SER A 210 4.61 0.78 34.41
CA SER A 210 5.55 0.66 33.31
C SER A 210 6.53 -0.47 33.50
N PHE A 211 7.05 -0.64 34.72
CA PHE A 211 7.93 -1.75 35.07
C PHE A 211 7.25 -3.12 34.84
N LYS A 212 6.01 -3.27 35.33
CA LYS A 212 5.20 -4.48 35.09
C LYS A 212 4.87 -4.68 33.63
N SER A 213 4.63 -3.62 32.85
CA SER A 213 4.36 -3.69 31.43
C SER A 213 5.56 -4.22 30.66
N ILE A 214 6.78 -3.81 31.00
CA ILE A 214 8.02 -4.20 30.31
C ILE A 214 8.48 -5.60 30.74
N PHE A 215 8.61 -5.82 32.03
CA PHE A 215 9.24 -7.04 32.58
C PHE A 215 8.25 -8.11 33.04
N GLY A 216 6.98 -7.74 33.16
CA GLY A 216 5.85 -8.65 33.38
C GLY A 216 6.05 -9.63 34.52
N LYS A 217 6.04 -10.92 34.14
CA LYS A 217 6.09 -12.03 35.11
C LYS A 217 7.50 -12.38 35.61
N SER A 218 8.52 -11.71 35.10
CA SER A 218 9.91 -12.01 35.46
C SER A 218 10.33 -11.40 36.81
N PHE A 219 9.54 -10.45 37.30
CA PHE A 219 9.75 -9.82 38.61
C PHE A 219 8.50 -9.92 39.48
N THR A 220 8.71 -10.19 40.76
CA THR A 220 7.66 -10.18 41.77
C THR A 220 7.32 -8.76 42.24
N ASP A 221 6.13 -8.56 42.80
CA ASP A 221 5.70 -7.25 43.30
C ASP A 221 6.61 -6.67 44.37
N ASP A 222 7.24 -7.54 45.15
CA ASP A 222 8.19 -7.14 46.22
C ASP A 222 9.54 -6.71 45.63
N GLU A 223 10.04 -7.42 44.61
CA GLU A 223 11.24 -7.01 43.86
C GLU A 223 11.07 -5.65 43.18
N ILE A 224 9.86 -5.35 42.71
CA ILE A 224 9.54 -4.04 42.06
C ILE A 224 9.55 -2.92 43.13
N LYS A 225 9.05 -3.18 44.32
CA LYS A 225 9.12 -2.21 45.44
C LYS A 225 10.55 -1.99 45.89
N ASP A 226 11.35 -3.06 46.00
CA ASP A 226 12.77 -2.98 46.33
C ASP A 226 13.55 -2.19 45.25
N ALA A 227 13.27 -2.42 43.97
CA ALA A 227 13.87 -1.69 42.88
C ALA A 227 13.56 -0.17 42.89
N LEU A 228 12.39 0.20 43.41
CA LEU A 228 12.03 1.61 43.64
C LEU A 228 12.93 2.28 44.71
N ASN A 229 13.26 1.56 45.74
CA ASN A 229 14.04 2.08 46.91
C ASN A 229 15.56 2.02 46.69
N LYS A 230 16.05 1.23 45.74
CA LYS A 230 17.49 1.09 45.45
C LYS A 230 18.02 2.27 44.62
N ASN A 231 19.31 2.43 44.52
CA ASN A 231 19.96 3.40 43.68
C ASN A 231 19.75 3.08 42.19
N ASP A 232 19.93 4.05 41.29
CA ASP A 232 19.75 3.85 39.87
C ASP A 232 20.76 2.88 39.24
N SER A 233 22.00 2.83 39.78
CA SER A 233 23.00 1.86 39.37
C SER A 233 22.63 0.42 39.77
N ASP A 234 22.00 0.25 40.93
CA ASP A 234 21.57 -1.06 41.43
C ASP A 234 20.34 -1.56 40.66
N LEU A 235 19.44 -0.64 40.25
CA LEU A 235 18.32 -0.95 39.37
C LEU A 235 18.81 -1.49 38.01
N ASP A 236 19.80 -0.80 37.42
CA ASP A 236 20.41 -1.25 36.15
C ASP A 236 21.02 -2.62 36.26
N ALA A 237 21.79 -2.86 37.36
CA ALA A 237 22.45 -4.13 37.56
C ALA A 237 21.45 -5.29 37.67
N ILE A 238 20.40 -5.13 38.48
CA ILE A 238 19.38 -6.17 38.72
C ILE A 238 18.64 -6.50 37.41
N VAL A 239 18.23 -5.48 36.66
CA VAL A 239 17.47 -5.71 35.41
C VAL A 239 18.35 -6.32 34.32
N LYS A 240 19.60 -5.86 34.19
CA LYS A 240 20.57 -6.43 33.26
C LYS A 240 20.93 -7.87 33.59
N GLU A 241 21.16 -8.16 34.85
CA GLU A 241 21.44 -9.52 35.33
C GLU A 241 20.29 -10.47 34.97
N LYS A 242 19.05 -10.06 35.24
CA LYS A 242 17.85 -10.85 34.92
C LYS A 242 17.66 -11.06 33.43
N PHE A 243 17.93 -10.02 32.62
CA PHE A 243 17.86 -10.10 31.16
C PHE A 243 18.91 -11.06 30.60
N LEU A 244 20.16 -10.98 31.11
CA LEU A 244 21.25 -11.87 30.73
C LEU A 244 20.99 -13.31 31.18
N GLU A 245 20.45 -13.53 32.39
CA GLU A 245 20.01 -14.85 32.86
C GLU A 245 19.04 -15.49 31.87
N LYS A 246 18.00 -14.77 31.45
CA LYS A 246 17.04 -15.26 30.46
C LYS A 246 17.63 -15.48 29.07
N ARG A 247 18.60 -14.68 28.67
CA ARG A 247 19.33 -14.89 27.40
C ARG A 247 20.19 -16.15 27.49
N ASN A 248 20.93 -16.34 28.61
CA ASN A 248 21.77 -17.51 28.80
C ASN A 248 20.95 -18.81 28.90
N GLU A 249 19.81 -18.82 29.58
CA GLU A 249 18.88 -19.95 29.57
C GLU A 249 18.51 -20.37 28.15
N ARG A 250 18.23 -19.40 27.25
CA ARG A 250 17.93 -19.70 25.85
C ARG A 250 19.13 -20.25 25.09
N ILE A 251 20.31 -19.70 25.33
CA ILE A 251 21.55 -20.17 24.68
C ILE A 251 21.90 -21.60 25.14
N GLU A 252 21.71 -21.94 26.40
CA GLU A 252 21.91 -23.29 26.91
C GLU A 252 20.96 -24.33 26.34
N LEU A 253 19.70 -23.92 26.08
CA LEU A 253 18.67 -24.82 25.54
C LEU A 253 18.77 -25.03 24.05
N LEU A 254 19.12 -24.01 23.26
CA LEU A 254 19.04 -24.00 21.80
C LEU A 254 20.43 -23.97 21.13
N GLY A 255 21.46 -23.55 21.85
CA GLY A 255 22.71 -23.15 21.25
C GLY A 255 22.74 -21.66 20.85
N LYS A 256 23.95 -21.14 20.71
CA LYS A 256 24.19 -19.71 20.50
C LYS A 256 23.59 -19.19 19.19
N ASP A 257 23.77 -19.92 18.12
CA ASP A 257 23.37 -19.47 16.77
C ASP A 257 21.85 -19.49 16.61
N GLU A 258 21.16 -20.52 17.10
CA GLU A 258 19.71 -20.61 17.05
C GLU A 258 19.03 -19.58 17.96
N ALA A 259 19.59 -19.33 19.15
CA ALA A 259 19.08 -18.31 20.07
C ALA A 259 19.13 -16.91 19.41
N LEU A 260 20.25 -16.59 18.73
CA LEU A 260 20.42 -15.34 17.97
C LEU A 260 19.42 -15.22 16.82
N GLU A 261 19.23 -16.28 16.07
CA GLU A 261 18.28 -16.30 14.95
C GLU A 261 16.84 -16.09 15.43
N ILE A 262 16.47 -16.64 16.59
CA ILE A 262 15.15 -16.40 17.19
C ILE A 262 15.00 -14.95 17.63
N GLU A 263 15.98 -14.35 18.29
CA GLU A 263 15.96 -12.93 18.65
C GLU A 263 15.79 -12.05 17.41
N LYS A 264 16.53 -12.35 16.34
CA LYS A 264 16.45 -11.67 15.05
C LYS A 264 15.05 -11.79 14.41
N ARG A 265 14.47 -13.00 14.38
CA ARG A 265 13.11 -13.23 13.87
C ARG A 265 12.05 -12.47 14.64
N ILE A 266 12.12 -12.47 15.95
CA ILE A 266 11.19 -11.73 16.81
C ILE A 266 11.28 -10.24 16.48
N PHE A 267 12.49 -9.69 16.39
CA PHE A 267 12.68 -8.29 16.08
C PHE A 267 12.10 -7.91 14.71
N LEU A 268 12.41 -8.68 13.68
CA LEU A 268 11.86 -8.45 12.32
C LEU A 268 10.34 -8.54 12.31
N GLN A 269 9.76 -9.51 13.00
CA GLN A 269 8.30 -9.66 13.11
C GLN A 269 7.65 -8.47 13.80
N LEU A 270 8.24 -7.95 14.88
CA LEU A 270 7.75 -6.78 15.58
C LEU A 270 7.84 -5.52 14.73
N ILE A 271 8.95 -5.33 14.00
CA ILE A 271 9.08 -4.22 13.03
C ILE A 271 7.96 -4.30 12.00
N ASP A 272 7.79 -5.44 11.34
CA ASP A 272 6.81 -5.59 10.26
C ASP A 272 5.37 -5.39 10.75
N GLN A 273 5.03 -5.92 11.94
CA GLN A 273 3.70 -5.78 12.53
C GLN A 273 3.39 -4.33 12.93
N ASN A 274 4.30 -3.70 13.67
CA ASN A 274 4.11 -2.32 14.12
C ASN A 274 4.13 -1.33 12.97
N TRP A 275 5.00 -1.52 11.97
CA TRP A 275 5.04 -0.70 10.78
C TRP A 275 3.74 -0.80 9.96
N LYS A 276 3.19 -1.99 9.80
CA LYS A 276 1.89 -2.19 9.13
C LYS A 276 0.77 -1.40 9.82
N LEU A 277 0.69 -1.48 11.14
CA LEU A 277 -0.30 -0.74 11.92
C LEU A 277 -0.10 0.78 11.78
N HIS A 278 1.16 1.25 11.81
CA HIS A 278 1.49 2.65 11.68
C HIS A 278 1.05 3.22 10.31
N ILE A 279 1.29 2.50 9.22
CA ILE A 279 0.81 2.91 7.90
C ILE A 279 -0.73 3.06 7.90
N GLN A 280 -1.45 2.14 8.54
CA GLN A 280 -2.91 2.23 8.64
C GLN A 280 -3.35 3.47 9.42
N TYR A 281 -2.68 3.80 10.54
CA TYR A 281 -2.97 5.02 11.29
C TYR A 281 -2.69 6.29 10.50
N LEU A 282 -1.57 6.34 9.77
CA LEU A 282 -1.25 7.48 8.91
C LEU A 282 -2.26 7.66 7.77
N GLU A 283 -2.74 6.57 7.19
CA GLU A 283 -3.78 6.63 6.16
C GLU A 283 -5.11 7.15 6.73
N GLN A 284 -5.53 6.69 7.90
CA GLN A 284 -6.70 7.22 8.60
C GLN A 284 -6.53 8.69 8.93
N LEU A 285 -5.36 9.09 9.44
CA LEU A 285 -5.06 10.49 9.74
C LEU A 285 -5.16 11.34 8.48
N ARG A 286 -4.63 10.87 7.34
CA ARG A 286 -4.68 11.58 6.05
C ARG A 286 -6.11 11.85 5.59
N GLN A 287 -7.04 10.91 5.84
CA GLN A 287 -8.45 11.07 5.46
C GLN A 287 -9.15 12.16 6.27
N VAL A 288 -8.83 12.29 7.56
CA VAL A 288 -9.54 13.20 8.46
C VAL A 288 -8.83 14.55 8.66
N ILE A 289 -7.54 14.66 8.34
CA ILE A 289 -6.74 15.86 8.62
C ILE A 289 -7.25 17.10 7.86
N GLY A 290 -7.89 16.91 6.71
CA GLY A 290 -8.52 17.97 5.93
C GLY A 290 -9.56 18.77 6.71
N LEU A 291 -10.21 18.15 7.70
CA LEU A 291 -11.19 18.82 8.56
C LEU A 291 -10.57 19.89 9.45
N ARG A 292 -9.24 19.82 9.71
CA ARG A 292 -8.53 20.84 10.49
C ARG A 292 -8.48 22.20 9.80
N SER A 293 -8.70 22.27 8.48
CA SER A 293 -8.79 23.52 7.73
C SER A 293 -9.96 24.41 8.19
N TYR A 294 -11.04 23.84 8.72
CA TYR A 294 -12.14 24.63 9.31
C TYR A 294 -11.70 25.43 10.54
N GLY A 295 -10.65 24.97 11.25
CA GLY A 295 -10.02 25.68 12.37
C GLY A 295 -8.89 26.61 11.94
N GLN A 296 -8.80 27.02 10.66
CA GLN A 296 -7.76 27.88 10.10
C GLN A 296 -6.33 27.32 10.26
N ARG A 297 -6.19 26.01 10.42
CA ARG A 297 -4.90 25.32 10.49
C ARG A 297 -4.55 24.73 9.15
N ASP A 298 -3.26 24.80 8.77
CA ASP A 298 -2.79 24.12 7.56
C ASP A 298 -2.80 22.59 7.78
N PRO A 299 -3.59 21.83 7.02
CA PRO A 299 -3.68 20.39 7.17
C PRO A 299 -2.34 19.67 7.01
N LEU A 300 -1.45 20.16 6.14
CA LEU A 300 -0.15 19.55 5.93
C LEU A 300 0.78 19.72 7.14
N VAL A 301 0.76 20.90 7.78
CA VAL A 301 1.57 21.17 8.97
C VAL A 301 1.08 20.33 10.15
N GLU A 302 -0.24 20.25 10.34
CA GLU A 302 -0.83 19.41 11.39
C GLU A 302 -0.57 17.92 11.15
N TYR A 303 -0.68 17.47 9.89
CA TYR A 303 -0.34 16.08 9.52
C TYR A 303 1.12 15.76 9.87
N LYS A 304 2.08 16.63 9.52
CA LYS A 304 3.49 16.42 9.85
C LYS A 304 3.72 16.28 11.35
N LYS A 305 3.10 17.14 12.15
CA LYS A 305 3.23 17.11 13.62
C LYS A 305 2.68 15.81 14.21
N GLU A 306 1.44 15.46 13.83
CA GLU A 306 0.80 14.23 14.34
C GLU A 306 1.52 12.97 13.85
N ALA A 307 1.94 12.92 12.58
CA ALA A 307 2.71 11.82 12.01
C ALA A 307 4.07 11.63 12.73
N PHE A 308 4.71 12.72 13.13
CA PHE A 308 5.95 12.66 13.91
C PHE A 308 5.71 12.06 15.29
N ILE A 309 4.70 12.51 16.01
CA ILE A 309 4.33 11.98 17.34
C ILE A 309 3.97 10.50 17.25
N LEU A 310 3.19 10.11 16.23
CA LEU A 310 2.83 8.72 16.00
C LEU A 310 4.06 7.86 15.71
N PHE A 311 5.04 8.40 14.99
CA PHE A 311 6.28 7.70 14.68
C PHE A 311 7.19 7.54 15.91
N GLU A 312 7.33 8.56 16.73
CA GLU A 312 8.03 8.46 18.02
C GLU A 312 7.39 7.38 18.92
N ASN A 313 6.07 7.38 19.02
CA ASN A 313 5.33 6.38 19.76
C ASN A 313 5.56 4.95 19.22
N LEU A 314 5.62 4.79 17.88
CA LEU A 314 5.94 3.52 17.24
C LEU A 314 7.35 3.04 17.64
N LEU A 315 8.36 3.92 17.57
CA LEU A 315 9.73 3.56 17.92
C LEU A 315 9.85 3.15 19.40
N ASN A 316 9.23 3.92 20.30
CA ASN A 316 9.23 3.62 21.73
C ASN A 316 8.48 2.31 22.04
N LYS A 317 7.34 2.10 21.38
CA LYS A 317 6.58 0.86 21.50
C LYS A 317 7.40 -0.34 21.03
N LEU A 318 8.09 -0.23 19.89
CA LEU A 318 8.92 -1.30 19.33
C LEU A 318 10.05 -1.69 20.29
N LYS A 319 10.72 -0.71 20.91
CA LYS A 319 11.76 -0.95 21.91
C LYS A 319 11.21 -1.68 23.12
N THR A 320 10.08 -1.22 23.65
CA THR A 320 9.42 -1.82 24.81
C THR A 320 8.93 -3.23 24.52
N GLU A 321 8.26 -3.44 23.39
CA GLU A 321 7.75 -4.76 22.99
C GLU A 321 8.88 -5.76 22.79
N LEU A 322 9.99 -5.38 22.15
CA LEU A 322 11.13 -6.26 21.94
C LEU A 322 11.67 -6.78 23.30
N ILE A 323 11.93 -5.88 24.24
CA ILE A 323 12.43 -6.26 25.57
C ILE A 323 11.40 -7.12 26.30
N THR A 324 10.11 -6.76 26.26
CA THR A 324 9.03 -7.53 26.85
C THR A 324 8.99 -8.96 26.30
N PHE A 325 9.09 -9.13 24.99
CA PHE A 325 9.12 -10.46 24.38
C PHE A 325 10.36 -11.24 24.77
N LEU A 326 11.55 -10.63 24.71
CA LEU A 326 12.80 -11.31 25.03
C LEU A 326 12.89 -11.74 26.49
N VAL A 327 12.36 -10.97 27.44
CA VAL A 327 12.34 -11.31 28.86
C VAL A 327 11.31 -12.40 29.18
N ASN A 328 10.15 -12.39 28.53
CA ASN A 328 9.06 -13.32 28.84
C ASN A 328 9.03 -14.55 27.91
N LEU A 329 9.96 -14.67 26.95
CA LEU A 329 10.03 -15.79 26.02
C LEU A 329 10.37 -17.08 26.78
N ARG A 330 9.47 -18.07 26.70
CA ARG A 330 9.67 -19.40 27.25
C ARG A 330 9.75 -20.40 26.11
N ILE A 331 10.79 -21.20 26.10
CA ILE A 331 10.93 -22.30 25.17
C ILE A 331 10.14 -23.48 25.75
N VAL A 332 9.12 -23.90 25.07
CA VAL A 332 8.38 -25.12 25.40
C VAL A 332 8.87 -26.19 24.43
N ASN A 333 9.62 -27.16 24.95
CA ASN A 333 9.92 -28.37 24.18
C ASN A 333 8.62 -29.15 24.06
N ASN A 334 7.87 -28.90 23.00
CA ASN A 334 6.82 -29.80 22.61
C ASN A 334 7.49 -31.09 22.16
N PRO A 335 7.15 -32.26 22.75
CA PRO A 335 7.50 -33.51 22.12
C PRO A 335 6.93 -33.47 20.70
N GLU A 336 7.69 -34.01 19.74
CA GLU A 336 7.41 -33.97 18.27
C GLU A 336 5.92 -34.02 17.98
N PRO A 337 5.39 -33.18 17.08
CA PRO A 337 4.00 -33.27 16.73
C PRO A 337 3.76 -34.69 16.21
N ASP A 338 2.92 -35.44 16.92
CA ASP A 338 2.47 -36.75 16.48
C ASP A 338 2.04 -36.62 15.00
N ASN A 339 2.86 -37.15 14.07
CA ASN A 339 2.60 -37.15 12.64
C ASN A 339 1.25 -37.82 12.28
N ASN A 340 0.61 -38.43 13.28
CA ASN A 340 -0.73 -38.99 13.19
C ASN A 340 -1.87 -37.97 13.15
N PHE A 341 -1.63 -36.70 13.64
CA PHE A 341 -2.70 -35.71 13.65
C PHE A 341 -2.88 -35.02 12.29
N SER A 342 -1.79 -34.82 11.54
CA SER A 342 -1.82 -34.23 10.21
C SER A 342 -2.33 -35.21 9.14
N GLN A 343 -2.04 -36.51 9.29
CA GLN A 343 -2.52 -37.53 8.35
C GLN A 343 -4.01 -37.85 8.53
N ASN A 344 -4.57 -37.70 9.74
CA ASN A 344 -6.00 -37.91 9.97
C ASN A 344 -6.87 -36.71 9.56
N GLN A 345 -6.33 -35.50 9.51
CA GLN A 345 -7.07 -34.36 8.98
C GLN A 345 -7.07 -34.31 7.45
N SER A 346 -5.96 -34.64 6.79
CA SER A 346 -5.91 -34.72 5.33
C SER A 346 -6.77 -35.90 4.80
N LYS A 347 -6.75 -37.05 5.43
CA LYS A 347 -7.64 -38.17 5.05
C LYS A 347 -9.13 -37.89 5.24
N LYS A 348 -9.50 -37.14 6.31
CA LYS A 348 -10.89 -36.69 6.50
C LYS A 348 -11.31 -35.62 5.49
N PHE A 349 -10.40 -34.76 5.04
CA PHE A 349 -10.70 -33.78 4.01
C PHE A 349 -10.85 -34.38 2.63
N ASP A 350 -10.05 -35.36 2.28
CA ASP A 350 -10.16 -36.11 0.99
C ASP A 350 -11.38 -36.98 0.93
N GLU A 351 -11.80 -37.60 2.02
CA GLU A 351 -13.08 -38.37 2.08
C GLU A 351 -14.31 -37.46 2.02
N LEU A 352 -14.25 -36.23 2.53
CA LEU A 352 -15.36 -35.28 2.44
C LEU A 352 -15.48 -34.64 1.04
N SER A 353 -14.38 -34.51 0.31
CA SER A 353 -14.38 -33.89 -1.04
C SER A 353 -14.89 -34.87 -2.12
N SER A 354 -14.91 -36.18 -1.85
CA SER A 354 -15.35 -37.21 -2.79
C SER A 354 -16.87 -37.48 -2.80
N LYS A 355 -17.62 -37.01 -1.80
CA LYS A 355 -19.09 -37.15 -1.76
C LYS A 355 -19.77 -35.90 -2.35
N LYS A 356 -20.47 -36.07 -3.47
CA LYS A 356 -21.35 -35.04 -4.03
C LYS A 356 -22.53 -34.82 -3.06
N VAL A 357 -22.43 -33.78 -2.24
CA VAL A 357 -23.47 -33.37 -1.29
C VAL A 357 -24.50 -32.52 -2.00
N GLY A 358 -25.76 -32.85 -1.85
CA GLY A 358 -26.87 -32.10 -2.43
C GLY A 358 -27.00 -30.70 -1.80
N ARG A 359 -27.41 -29.72 -2.59
CA ARG A 359 -27.46 -28.29 -2.18
C ARG A 359 -28.33 -28.04 -0.94
N ASN A 360 -29.32 -28.85 -0.69
CA ASN A 360 -30.27 -28.76 0.44
C ASN A 360 -29.97 -29.72 1.61
N GLU A 361 -28.97 -30.58 1.48
CA GLU A 361 -28.55 -31.52 2.53
C GLU A 361 -27.78 -30.80 3.66
N PRO A 362 -27.75 -31.38 4.87
CA PRO A 362 -26.95 -30.84 5.96
C PRO A 362 -25.48 -30.84 5.59
N CYS A 363 -24.77 -29.75 5.95
CA CYS A 363 -23.39 -29.63 5.62
C CYS A 363 -22.52 -30.64 6.38
N PRO A 364 -21.61 -31.35 5.71
CA PRO A 364 -20.78 -32.41 6.33
C PRO A 364 -19.81 -31.86 7.39
N CYS A 365 -19.66 -30.53 7.52
CA CYS A 365 -18.86 -29.90 8.59
C CYS A 365 -19.55 -29.89 9.97
N ASN A 366 -20.71 -30.49 10.13
CA ASN A 366 -21.51 -30.56 11.36
C ASN A 366 -21.93 -29.17 11.94
N SER A 367 -21.98 -28.14 11.11
CA SER A 367 -22.42 -26.79 11.52
C SER A 367 -23.93 -26.65 11.74
N GLY A 368 -24.71 -27.72 11.53
CA GLY A 368 -26.17 -27.69 11.59
C GLY A 368 -26.85 -26.91 10.47
N LYS A 369 -26.12 -26.32 9.54
CA LYS A 369 -26.62 -25.55 8.39
C LYS A 369 -26.72 -26.43 7.14
N LYS A 370 -27.64 -26.10 6.23
CA LYS A 370 -27.69 -26.71 4.90
C LYS A 370 -26.45 -26.35 4.09
N TYR A 371 -25.98 -27.26 3.21
CA TYR A 371 -24.77 -27.09 2.41
C TYR A 371 -24.72 -25.73 1.67
N LYS A 372 -25.85 -25.28 1.08
CA LYS A 372 -25.97 -24.00 0.38
C LYS A 372 -25.80 -22.75 1.26
N HIS A 373 -25.90 -22.87 2.58
CA HIS A 373 -25.74 -21.80 3.56
C HIS A 373 -24.46 -21.92 4.38
N CYS A 374 -23.54 -22.84 3.97
CA CYS A 374 -22.26 -23.08 4.61
C CYS A 374 -21.16 -23.20 3.55
N HIS A 375 -20.65 -24.38 3.26
CA HIS A 375 -19.57 -24.58 2.30
C HIS A 375 -19.99 -24.55 0.81
N GLY A 376 -21.28 -24.56 0.53
CA GLY A 376 -21.84 -24.38 -0.81
C GLY A 376 -22.44 -22.99 -1.06
N ALA A 377 -22.17 -22.01 -0.23
CA ALA A 377 -22.48 -20.59 -0.49
C ALA A 377 -21.41 -20.04 -1.44
N LEU A 378 -21.83 -19.68 -2.66
CA LEU A 378 -21.03 -18.94 -3.65
C LEU A 378 -21.10 -17.47 -3.35
#